data_2aa6e2b9b4f3d0fed54c6da049e0c430
#
_entry.id   2aa6e2b9b4f3d0fed54c6da049e0c430
#
_cell.length_a   1.000
_cell.length_b   1.000
_cell.length_c   1.000
_cell.angle_alpha   90.00
_cell.angle_beta   90.00
_cell.angle_gamma   90.00
#
_symmetry.space_group_name_H-M   'P 1'
#
loop_
_entity.id
_entity.type
_entity.pdbx_description
1 polymer ?
#
loop_
_entity_poly.entity_id
_entity_poly.type
_entity_poly.pdbx_seq_one_letter_code
_entity_poly.pdbx_strand_id
1 'polypeptide(L)'
;MPASVFRTRRLLLGGLPAAAALATLGGIVRPAKAAGLTLLNVSYDVAREFYKDYNAAFIKHWKATTGEDIAVNQSHGGSSKQARAVIDGLEADVVTMNQANDIDAIAERGKLLAPDWAKRLPNNSAPTTSTTVILVRRGNPKGIKDWADLAKPGVSVVIPNPKITGNGRYTYVAAWGAAIKAGQTPAQAREQLRRMFANVPVFDGGGRAATTTFAQRGIGDALATFESEVNLIKAEFGGDFDVVHPGWSILAENPVAVIDKVVDKKGTRKQAEAYLKYLWSDEAQEIAARHQLRPRSAALLQKYQKDFPTLNLFTVDEMFGGWSRAQKEHFDDGAIYDQIIAAAKK
;
A
#
# COMPACT_ATOMS: atom_id res chain seq x y z
N MET A 1 58.34 35.73 -7.79
CA MET A 1 58.91 37.08 -7.59
C MET A 1 57.84 38.09 -7.95
N PRO A 2 57.67 39.23 -7.22
CA PRO A 2 57.86 39.49 -5.80
C PRO A 2 56.54 39.85 -5.12
N ALA A 3 56.21 39.65 -3.89
CA ALA A 3 56.60 40.25 -2.60
C ALA A 3 56.50 41.78 -2.50
N SER A 4 55.57 42.27 -1.63
CA SER A 4 55.76 43.46 -0.76
C SER A 4 54.49 43.58 0.11
N VAL A 5 54.51 43.37 1.38
CA VAL A 5 55.17 44.04 2.53
C VAL A 5 54.35 45.25 3.08
N PHE A 6 53.82 45.00 4.29
CA PHE A 6 53.62 45.89 5.46
C PHE A 6 52.96 47.29 5.35
N ARG A 7 52.02 47.60 6.23
CA ARG A 7 52.22 48.50 7.36
C ARG A 7 51.09 48.55 8.38
N THR A 8 51.51 48.27 9.59
CA THR A 8 50.87 48.53 10.88
C THR A 8 50.72 50.01 11.15
N ARG A 9 49.64 50.49 11.72
CA ARG A 9 49.65 51.70 12.58
C ARG A 9 48.68 51.46 13.78
N ARG A 10 49.32 51.41 14.95
CA ARG A 10 48.70 51.65 16.26
C ARG A 10 48.52 53.16 16.42
N LEU A 11 47.41 53.56 17.03
CA LEU A 11 47.33 54.78 17.83
C LEU A 11 46.41 54.60 19.00
N LEU A 12 46.88 55.12 20.13
CA LEU A 12 46.38 54.93 21.49
C LEU A 12 45.45 56.07 21.92
N LEU A 13 44.63 55.76 22.93
CA LEU A 13 44.16 56.58 24.03
C LEU A 13 42.97 57.54 23.80
N GLY A 14 41.96 57.37 24.69
CA GLY A 14 40.93 58.33 25.05
C GLY A 14 39.82 57.70 25.81
N GLY A 15 39.97 57.44 27.13
CA GLY A 15 38.92 57.03 28.00
C GLY A 15 38.06 58.19 28.50
N LEU A 16 36.79 57.93 28.70
CA LEU A 16 35.88 58.58 29.69
C LEU A 16 34.69 57.75 29.98
N PRO A 17 34.13 57.63 31.19
CA PRO A 17 33.11 56.71 31.58
C PRO A 17 31.73 57.28 31.28
N ALA A 18 30.84 56.48 30.71
CA ALA A 18 29.42 56.82 30.61
C ALA A 18 28.58 55.74 31.29
N ALA A 19 27.71 56.20 32.09
CA ALA A 19 26.82 55.57 33.04
C ALA A 19 26.04 54.37 32.49
N ALA A 20 25.89 53.36 33.35
CA ALA A 20 25.01 52.23 33.16
C ALA A 20 23.55 52.65 33.15
N ALA A 21 22.88 52.52 32.01
CA ALA A 21 21.43 52.45 31.93
C ALA A 21 21.05 50.94 31.73
N LEU A 22 20.61 50.31 32.83
CA LEU A 22 19.97 49.02 32.76
C LEU A 22 18.59 49.20 32.10
N ALA A 23 18.54 49.02 30.78
CA ALA A 23 17.31 48.76 30.08
C ALA A 23 16.97 47.25 30.24
N THR A 24 16.05 46.94 31.14
CA THR A 24 15.40 45.63 31.23
C THR A 24 14.61 45.44 29.94
N LEU A 25 15.25 44.87 28.91
CA LEU A 25 14.55 44.28 27.79
C LEU A 25 13.87 43.03 28.30
N GLY A 26 12.61 43.17 28.72
CA GLY A 26 11.68 42.07 28.88
C GLY A 26 11.50 41.41 27.51
N GLY A 27 12.42 40.52 27.15
CA GLY A 27 12.28 39.64 26.02
C GLY A 27 11.04 38.77 26.26
N ILE A 28 9.96 39.04 25.52
CA ILE A 28 8.87 38.11 25.37
C ILE A 28 9.49 36.84 24.75
N VAL A 29 9.83 35.87 25.62
CA VAL A 29 10.18 34.52 25.18
C VAL A 29 8.88 33.97 24.56
N ARG A 30 8.72 34.15 23.24
CA ARG A 30 7.74 33.40 22.51
C ARG A 30 8.09 31.94 22.72
N PRO A 31 7.20 31.12 23.29
CA PRO A 31 7.46 29.70 23.35
C PRO A 31 7.78 29.25 21.93
N ALA A 32 8.96 28.64 21.74
CA ALA A 32 9.28 27.99 20.49
C ALA A 32 8.11 27.05 20.20
N LYS A 33 7.41 27.27 19.07
CA LYS A 33 6.34 26.40 18.63
C LYS A 33 6.97 25.02 18.59
N ALA A 34 6.58 24.13 19.51
CA ALA A 34 7.10 22.79 19.57
C ALA A 34 6.99 22.23 18.16
N ALA A 35 8.11 21.73 17.60
CA ALA A 35 8.10 21.11 16.30
C ALA A 35 7.00 20.08 16.32
N GLY A 36 5.96 20.29 15.48
CA GLY A 36 4.75 19.47 15.52
C GLY A 36 5.13 18.01 15.36
N LEU A 37 4.48 17.16 16.13
CA LEU A 37 4.72 15.72 16.14
C LEU A 37 4.50 15.19 14.73
N THR A 38 5.44 14.40 14.21
CA THR A 38 5.37 13.89 12.84
C THR A 38 5.34 12.37 12.85
N LEU A 39 4.33 11.78 12.21
CA LEU A 39 4.25 10.36 11.94
C LEU A 39 4.77 10.06 10.53
N LEU A 40 5.33 8.87 10.33
CA LEU A 40 5.61 8.30 9.02
C LEU A 40 4.70 7.08 8.81
N ASN A 41 3.80 7.17 7.82
CA ASN A 41 3.03 6.05 7.29
C ASN A 41 3.76 5.44 6.09
N VAL A 42 4.15 4.19 6.19
CA VAL A 42 4.75 3.42 5.09
C VAL A 42 3.68 2.51 4.50
N SER A 43 3.37 2.69 3.20
CA SER A 43 2.21 2.10 2.55
C SER A 43 2.51 1.54 1.15
N TYR A 44 1.58 0.77 0.62
CA TYR A 44 1.65 0.30 -0.76
C TYR A 44 1.25 1.41 -1.76
N ASP A 45 1.70 1.28 -3.01
CA ASP A 45 1.68 2.35 -4.02
C ASP A 45 0.28 2.84 -4.41
N VAL A 46 -0.67 1.95 -4.54
CA VAL A 46 -2.03 2.28 -5.00
C VAL A 46 -2.89 2.98 -3.94
N ALA A 47 -2.52 2.90 -2.66
CA ALA A 47 -3.23 3.58 -1.57
C ALA A 47 -2.86 5.07 -1.42
N ARG A 48 -1.98 5.60 -2.26
CA ARG A 48 -1.44 6.97 -2.15
C ARG A 48 -2.53 8.04 -2.03
N GLU A 49 -3.50 8.03 -2.95
CA GLU A 49 -4.55 9.04 -2.99
C GLU A 49 -5.51 8.91 -1.81
N PHE A 50 -5.83 7.68 -1.42
CA PHE A 50 -6.63 7.42 -0.21
C PHE A 50 -5.94 8.02 1.03
N TYR A 51 -4.67 7.72 1.27
CA TYR A 51 -3.96 8.24 2.45
C TYR A 51 -3.70 9.74 2.39
N LYS A 52 -3.66 10.35 1.22
CA LYS A 52 -3.62 11.81 1.10
C LYS A 52 -4.87 12.46 1.72
N ASP A 53 -6.05 12.00 1.33
CA ASP A 53 -7.32 12.52 1.84
C ASP A 53 -7.56 12.10 3.30
N TYR A 54 -7.25 10.86 3.64
CA TYR A 54 -7.32 10.34 5.00
C TYR A 54 -6.44 11.13 5.98
N ASN A 55 -5.21 11.43 5.62
CA ASN A 55 -4.30 12.20 6.46
C ASN A 55 -4.85 13.61 6.73
N ALA A 56 -5.42 14.26 5.72
CA ALA A 56 -6.03 15.58 5.90
C ALA A 56 -7.20 15.53 6.91
N ALA A 57 -8.05 14.50 6.82
CA ALA A 57 -9.16 14.29 7.74
C ALA A 57 -8.65 13.97 9.16
N PHE A 58 -7.67 13.06 9.29
CA PHE A 58 -7.10 12.72 10.59
C PHE A 58 -6.41 13.92 11.27
N ILE A 59 -5.62 14.70 10.55
CA ILE A 59 -4.95 15.91 11.09
C ILE A 59 -5.99 16.90 11.64
N LYS A 60 -7.07 17.12 10.89
CA LYS A 60 -8.18 17.97 11.34
C LYS A 60 -8.86 17.41 12.59
N HIS A 61 -9.16 16.12 12.59
CA HIS A 61 -9.76 15.41 13.73
C HIS A 61 -8.86 15.49 14.97
N TRP A 62 -7.56 15.18 14.82
CA TRP A 62 -6.59 15.24 15.91
C TRP A 62 -6.51 16.64 16.54
N LYS A 63 -6.42 17.67 15.70
CA LYS A 63 -6.41 19.06 16.17
C LYS A 63 -7.68 19.45 16.91
N ALA A 64 -8.84 19.03 16.41
CA ALA A 64 -10.13 19.32 17.05
C ALA A 64 -10.31 18.63 18.40
N THR A 65 -9.78 17.39 18.54
CA THR A 65 -9.99 16.57 19.74
C THR A 65 -8.93 16.76 20.82
N THR A 66 -7.69 17.12 20.43
CA THR A 66 -6.56 17.24 21.37
C THR A 66 -5.99 18.64 21.51
N GLY A 67 -6.29 19.54 20.56
CA GLY A 67 -5.66 20.85 20.48
C GLY A 67 -4.20 20.81 19.93
N GLU A 68 -3.65 19.62 19.68
CA GLU A 68 -2.26 19.43 19.23
C GLU A 68 -2.13 19.48 17.71
N ASP A 69 -1.00 20.00 17.22
CA ASP A 69 -0.65 19.92 15.79
C ASP A 69 0.10 18.62 15.51
N ILE A 70 -0.24 17.95 14.42
CA ILE A 70 0.41 16.74 13.94
C ILE A 70 0.66 16.82 12.43
N ALA A 71 1.76 16.26 11.96
CA ALA A 71 2.01 16.03 10.55
C ALA A 71 2.09 14.53 10.26
N VAL A 72 1.67 14.11 9.08
CA VAL A 72 1.78 12.72 8.63
C VAL A 72 2.49 12.68 7.30
N ASN A 73 3.70 12.15 7.31
CA ASN A 73 4.48 11.87 6.10
C ASN A 73 4.11 10.49 5.54
N GLN A 74 4.32 10.33 4.23
CA GLN A 74 3.98 9.10 3.52
C GLN A 74 5.19 8.57 2.74
N SER A 75 5.35 7.24 2.74
CA SER A 75 6.24 6.52 1.82
C SER A 75 5.42 5.46 1.09
N HIS A 76 5.42 5.48 -0.24
CA HIS A 76 4.64 4.57 -1.06
C HIS A 76 5.51 3.80 -2.05
N GLY A 77 5.21 2.51 -2.24
CA GLY A 77 5.87 1.62 -3.19
C GLY A 77 5.24 0.24 -3.21
N GLY A 78 5.83 -0.71 -3.90
CA GLY A 78 5.36 -2.10 -3.82
C GLY A 78 5.36 -2.59 -2.36
N SER A 79 4.27 -3.22 -1.90
CA SER A 79 4.05 -3.54 -0.47
C SER A 79 5.23 -4.30 0.15
N SER A 80 5.69 -5.39 -0.47
CA SER A 80 6.84 -6.15 0.03
C SER A 80 8.16 -5.37 0.00
N LYS A 81 8.31 -4.42 -0.96
CA LYS A 81 9.47 -3.52 -1.00
C LYS A 81 9.45 -2.53 0.17
N GLN A 82 8.27 -2.01 0.50
CA GLN A 82 8.09 -1.12 1.64
C GLN A 82 8.32 -1.85 2.97
N ALA A 83 7.79 -3.08 3.12
CA ALA A 83 8.07 -3.90 4.29
C ALA A 83 9.58 -4.14 4.46
N ARG A 84 10.29 -4.42 3.37
CA ARG A 84 11.75 -4.58 3.39
C ARG A 84 12.46 -3.30 3.82
N ALA A 85 12.06 -2.15 3.32
CA ALA A 85 12.64 -0.87 3.73
C ALA A 85 12.50 -0.62 5.24
N VAL A 86 11.35 -1.00 5.83
CA VAL A 86 11.14 -0.92 7.29
C VAL A 86 12.05 -1.87 8.04
N ILE A 87 12.22 -3.11 7.56
CA ILE A 87 13.15 -4.10 8.15
C ILE A 87 14.59 -3.57 8.07
N ASP A 88 14.97 -2.94 6.98
CA ASP A 88 16.31 -2.41 6.72
C ASP A 88 16.56 -1.03 7.39
N GLY A 89 15.60 -0.52 8.20
CA GLY A 89 15.81 0.64 9.08
C GLY A 89 15.00 1.90 8.75
N LEU A 90 14.05 1.87 7.81
CA LEU A 90 13.12 2.99 7.63
C LEU A 90 12.22 3.11 8.87
N GLU A 91 12.36 4.19 9.63
CA GLU A 91 11.67 4.42 10.90
C GLU A 91 10.19 4.81 10.71
N ALA A 92 9.39 3.84 10.25
CA ALA A 92 7.95 3.99 10.12
C ALA A 92 7.27 3.98 11.49
N ASP A 93 6.37 4.91 11.76
CA ASP A 93 5.51 4.87 12.96
C ASP A 93 4.40 3.83 12.77
N VAL A 94 3.84 3.79 11.56
CA VAL A 94 2.81 2.84 11.16
C VAL A 94 3.10 2.27 9.78
N VAL A 95 2.63 1.06 9.55
CA VAL A 95 2.59 0.44 8.23
C VAL A 95 1.14 0.16 7.84
N THR A 96 0.84 0.38 6.56
CA THR A 96 -0.48 0.14 5.98
C THR A 96 -0.26 -0.62 4.67
N MET A 97 -0.36 -1.95 4.76
CA MET A 97 0.04 -2.86 3.68
C MET A 97 -1.18 -3.43 2.95
N ASN A 98 -0.98 -4.06 1.82
CA ASN A 98 -2.05 -4.73 1.11
C ASN A 98 -2.08 -6.25 1.34
N GLN A 99 -1.22 -6.78 2.22
CA GLN A 99 -1.20 -8.20 2.57
C GLN A 99 -0.55 -8.42 3.95
N ALA A 100 -1.07 -9.37 4.71
CA ALA A 100 -0.63 -9.62 6.09
C ALA A 100 0.82 -10.12 6.18
N ASN A 101 1.26 -10.96 5.25
CA ASN A 101 2.62 -11.52 5.27
C ASN A 101 3.74 -10.47 5.17
N ASP A 102 3.46 -9.27 4.68
CA ASP A 102 4.43 -8.17 4.70
C ASP A 102 4.62 -7.64 6.11
N ILE A 103 3.54 -7.55 6.91
CA ILE A 103 3.62 -7.16 8.34
C ILE A 103 4.21 -8.31 9.16
N ASP A 104 3.85 -9.56 8.86
CA ASP A 104 4.46 -10.75 9.48
C ASP A 104 5.99 -10.75 9.29
N ALA A 105 6.47 -10.42 8.09
CA ALA A 105 7.90 -10.32 7.83
C ALA A 105 8.57 -9.22 8.67
N ILE A 106 7.92 -8.08 8.89
CA ILE A 106 8.42 -7.02 9.79
C ILE A 106 8.46 -7.51 11.25
N ALA A 107 7.45 -8.28 11.68
CA ALA A 107 7.41 -8.86 13.01
C ALA A 107 8.47 -9.93 13.20
N GLU A 108 8.56 -10.89 12.28
CA GLU A 108 9.41 -12.08 12.43
C GLU A 108 10.88 -11.80 12.13
N ARG A 109 11.17 -11.11 11.03
CA ARG A 109 12.55 -10.84 10.58
C ARG A 109 13.09 -9.56 11.16
N GLY A 110 12.28 -8.48 11.15
CA GLY A 110 12.66 -7.19 11.70
C GLY A 110 12.63 -7.14 13.21
N LYS A 111 11.81 -7.99 13.87
CA LYS A 111 11.56 -7.95 15.32
C LYS A 111 11.10 -6.56 15.80
N LEU A 112 10.38 -5.81 14.95
CA LEU A 112 9.99 -4.41 15.17
C LEU A 112 8.61 -4.26 15.83
N LEU A 113 7.77 -5.29 15.76
CA LEU A 113 6.46 -5.37 16.42
C LEU A 113 6.18 -6.81 16.84
N ALA A 114 5.22 -7.01 17.76
CA ALA A 114 4.87 -8.35 18.24
C ALA A 114 4.06 -9.13 17.19
N PRO A 115 4.14 -10.49 17.19
CA PRO A 115 3.46 -11.35 16.20
C PRO A 115 1.93 -11.28 16.27
N ASP A 116 1.36 -10.82 17.38
CA ASP A 116 -0.09 -10.71 17.58
C ASP A 116 -0.71 -9.41 17.00
N TRP A 117 0.04 -8.67 16.20
CA TRP A 117 -0.35 -7.38 15.62
C TRP A 117 -1.74 -7.41 14.98
N ALA A 118 -2.10 -8.50 14.31
CA ALA A 118 -3.39 -8.64 13.62
C ALA A 118 -4.59 -8.63 14.59
N LYS A 119 -4.38 -8.97 15.88
CA LYS A 119 -5.43 -9.00 16.91
C LYS A 119 -5.66 -7.67 17.62
N ARG A 120 -4.84 -6.65 17.33
CA ARG A 120 -4.85 -5.38 18.07
C ARG A 120 -5.96 -4.43 17.62
N LEU A 121 -6.45 -4.57 16.40
CA LEU A 121 -7.52 -3.76 15.82
C LEU A 121 -8.59 -4.66 15.22
N PRO A 122 -9.82 -4.18 14.99
CA PRO A 122 -10.89 -4.99 14.43
C PRO A 122 -10.56 -5.59 13.05
N ASN A 123 -11.24 -6.68 12.69
CA ASN A 123 -11.16 -7.31 11.37
C ASN A 123 -9.72 -7.71 10.99
N ASN A 124 -8.97 -8.38 11.88
CA ASN A 124 -7.56 -8.72 11.69
C ASN A 124 -6.68 -7.50 11.39
N SER A 125 -6.97 -6.37 12.05
CA SER A 125 -6.33 -5.08 11.80
C SER A 125 -6.43 -4.61 10.33
N ALA A 126 -7.50 -4.98 9.62
CA ALA A 126 -7.75 -4.61 8.23
C ALA A 126 -9.00 -3.70 8.13
N PRO A 127 -8.82 -2.36 8.08
CA PRO A 127 -9.93 -1.41 8.04
C PRO A 127 -10.72 -1.42 6.73
N THR A 128 -10.11 -1.88 5.65
CA THR A 128 -10.73 -1.95 4.33
C THR A 128 -10.37 -3.25 3.62
N THR A 129 -11.14 -3.57 2.59
CA THR A 129 -10.85 -4.68 1.69
C THR A 129 -10.90 -4.23 0.24
N SER A 130 -10.45 -5.10 -0.65
CA SER A 130 -10.60 -5.00 -2.09
C SER A 130 -10.76 -6.42 -2.65
N THR A 131 -10.79 -6.55 -3.96
CA THR A 131 -10.70 -7.84 -4.65
C THR A 131 -9.90 -7.67 -5.93
N THR A 132 -9.52 -8.76 -6.57
CA THR A 132 -8.90 -8.71 -7.89
C THR A 132 -9.96 -8.84 -8.97
N VAL A 133 -9.92 -7.93 -9.94
CA VAL A 133 -10.77 -7.88 -11.12
C VAL A 133 -9.92 -7.93 -12.39
N ILE A 134 -10.57 -8.09 -13.53
CA ILE A 134 -9.91 -8.10 -14.84
C ILE A 134 -10.39 -6.89 -15.64
N LEU A 135 -9.49 -5.95 -15.95
CA LEU A 135 -9.76 -4.91 -16.92
C LEU A 135 -9.49 -5.45 -18.32
N VAL A 136 -10.38 -5.18 -19.24
CA VAL A 136 -10.25 -5.58 -20.66
C VAL A 136 -10.40 -4.36 -21.56
N ARG A 137 -9.94 -4.44 -22.79
CA ARG A 137 -10.18 -3.40 -23.78
C ARG A 137 -11.67 -3.18 -24.00
N ARG A 138 -12.07 -1.95 -24.32
CA ARG A 138 -13.47 -1.60 -24.56
C ARG A 138 -14.14 -2.55 -25.54
N GLY A 139 -15.35 -3.00 -25.22
CA GLY A 139 -16.11 -3.98 -25.98
C GLY A 139 -15.62 -5.41 -25.86
N ASN A 140 -14.60 -5.64 -25.01
CA ASN A 140 -14.07 -6.98 -24.72
C ASN A 140 -13.82 -7.85 -25.98
N PRO A 141 -12.96 -7.44 -26.90
CA PRO A 141 -12.80 -8.10 -28.20
C PRO A 141 -12.29 -9.55 -28.10
N LYS A 142 -11.70 -9.93 -26.96
CA LYS A 142 -11.23 -11.31 -26.69
C LYS A 142 -12.28 -12.17 -25.97
N GLY A 143 -13.44 -11.61 -25.62
CA GLY A 143 -14.52 -12.35 -24.94
C GLY A 143 -14.11 -12.90 -23.57
N ILE A 144 -13.25 -12.16 -22.83
CA ILE A 144 -12.77 -12.57 -21.50
C ILE A 144 -13.89 -12.39 -20.48
N LYS A 145 -14.25 -13.46 -19.77
CA LYS A 145 -15.31 -13.47 -18.77
C LYS A 145 -14.83 -13.94 -17.39
N ASP A 146 -13.74 -14.70 -17.35
CA ASP A 146 -13.22 -15.30 -16.12
C ASP A 146 -11.71 -15.56 -16.23
N TRP A 147 -11.08 -15.97 -15.11
CA TRP A 147 -9.68 -16.33 -15.02
C TRP A 147 -9.22 -17.35 -16.05
N ALA A 148 -10.07 -18.36 -16.35
CA ALA A 148 -9.75 -19.38 -17.34
C ALA A 148 -9.54 -18.81 -18.75
N ASP A 149 -10.21 -17.71 -19.08
CA ASP A 149 -10.08 -17.07 -20.39
C ASP A 149 -8.70 -16.42 -20.58
N LEU A 150 -8.04 -16.01 -19.48
CA LEU A 150 -6.68 -15.47 -19.53
C LEU A 150 -5.64 -16.53 -19.93
N ALA A 151 -5.99 -17.81 -19.82
CA ALA A 151 -5.15 -18.94 -20.22
C ALA A 151 -5.35 -19.37 -21.69
N LYS A 152 -6.25 -18.72 -22.43
CA LYS A 152 -6.53 -19.03 -23.85
C LYS A 152 -5.36 -18.59 -24.75
N PRO A 153 -5.06 -19.34 -25.81
CA PRO A 153 -4.09 -18.90 -26.82
C PRO A 153 -4.50 -17.56 -27.46
N GLY A 154 -3.53 -16.68 -27.70
CA GLY A 154 -3.73 -15.38 -28.34
C GLY A 154 -4.35 -14.30 -27.44
N VAL A 155 -4.48 -14.55 -26.13
CA VAL A 155 -4.76 -13.55 -25.10
C VAL A 155 -3.45 -13.07 -24.50
N SER A 156 -3.25 -11.76 -24.42
CA SER A 156 -2.09 -11.15 -23.76
C SER A 156 -2.52 -10.50 -22.45
N VAL A 157 -1.88 -10.86 -21.35
CA VAL A 157 -2.28 -10.46 -19.99
C VAL A 157 -1.17 -9.68 -19.31
N VAL A 158 -1.50 -8.52 -18.76
CA VAL A 158 -0.59 -7.74 -17.90
C VAL A 158 -0.87 -8.07 -16.45
N ILE A 159 0.17 -8.46 -15.72
CA ILE A 159 0.11 -8.83 -14.30
C ILE A 159 1.35 -8.27 -13.60
N PRO A 160 1.21 -7.58 -12.45
CA PRO A 160 2.36 -7.24 -11.61
C PRO A 160 3.08 -8.50 -11.14
N ASN A 161 4.39 -8.43 -10.97
CA ASN A 161 5.20 -9.60 -10.63
C ASN A 161 4.84 -10.19 -9.24
N PRO A 162 4.34 -11.43 -9.16
CA PRO A 162 3.97 -12.08 -7.89
C PRO A 162 5.12 -12.28 -6.89
N LYS A 163 6.38 -12.32 -7.35
CA LYS A 163 7.53 -12.46 -6.44
C LYS A 163 7.78 -11.22 -5.58
N ILE A 164 7.38 -10.03 -6.05
CA ILE A 164 7.79 -8.77 -5.43
C ILE A 164 6.61 -7.82 -5.16
N THR A 165 5.39 -8.18 -5.56
CA THR A 165 4.22 -7.30 -5.42
C THR A 165 3.04 -8.03 -4.78
N GLY A 166 2.35 -7.37 -3.86
CA GLY A 166 1.12 -7.89 -3.29
C GLY A 166 0.01 -8.04 -4.32
N ASN A 167 -0.13 -7.07 -5.25
CA ASN A 167 -1.12 -7.16 -6.33
C ASN A 167 -0.91 -8.42 -7.19
N GLY A 168 0.34 -8.70 -7.59
CA GLY A 168 0.66 -9.93 -8.34
C GLY A 168 0.36 -11.19 -7.54
N ARG A 169 0.68 -11.22 -6.23
CA ARG A 169 0.33 -12.36 -5.36
C ARG A 169 -1.17 -12.57 -5.27
N TYR A 170 -1.94 -11.50 -5.05
CA TYR A 170 -3.40 -11.60 -5.02
C TYR A 170 -3.97 -12.06 -6.36
N THR A 171 -3.44 -11.60 -7.49
CA THR A 171 -3.82 -12.10 -8.82
C THR A 171 -3.58 -13.61 -8.96
N TYR A 172 -2.41 -14.08 -8.52
CA TYR A 172 -2.09 -15.51 -8.54
C TYR A 172 -3.04 -16.33 -7.68
N VAL A 173 -3.23 -15.94 -6.39
CA VAL A 173 -4.10 -16.72 -5.49
C VAL A 173 -5.57 -16.61 -5.88
N ALA A 174 -6.02 -15.49 -6.47
CA ALA A 174 -7.36 -15.34 -7.02
C ALA A 174 -7.61 -16.34 -8.16
N ALA A 175 -6.72 -16.37 -9.15
CA ALA A 175 -6.83 -17.28 -10.29
C ALA A 175 -6.75 -18.76 -9.87
N TRP A 176 -5.85 -19.09 -8.94
CA TRP A 176 -5.72 -20.45 -8.40
C TRP A 176 -6.97 -20.88 -7.65
N GLY A 177 -7.40 -20.06 -6.68
CA GLY A 177 -8.57 -20.38 -5.85
C GLY A 177 -9.86 -20.43 -6.66
N ALA A 178 -10.03 -19.57 -7.67
CA ALA A 178 -11.15 -19.61 -8.59
C ALA A 178 -11.19 -20.94 -9.37
N ALA A 179 -10.04 -21.44 -9.85
CA ALA A 179 -9.96 -22.74 -10.50
C ALA A 179 -10.38 -23.87 -9.56
N ILE A 180 -9.93 -23.86 -8.30
CA ILE A 180 -10.37 -24.84 -7.29
C ILE A 180 -11.88 -24.73 -6.99
N LYS A 181 -12.41 -23.51 -6.84
CA LYS A 181 -13.86 -23.27 -6.64
C LYS A 181 -14.71 -23.72 -7.85
N ALA A 182 -14.13 -23.73 -9.04
CA ALA A 182 -14.75 -24.29 -10.25
C ALA A 182 -14.62 -25.82 -10.36
N GLY A 183 -14.13 -26.50 -9.31
CA GLY A 183 -14.02 -27.96 -9.24
C GLY A 183 -12.75 -28.55 -9.86
N GLN A 184 -11.77 -27.73 -10.20
CA GLN A 184 -10.49 -28.21 -10.71
C GLN A 184 -9.62 -28.82 -9.60
N THR A 185 -8.85 -29.85 -9.95
CA THR A 185 -7.80 -30.37 -9.08
C THR A 185 -6.61 -29.36 -8.99
N PRO A 186 -5.75 -29.44 -7.95
CA PRO A 186 -4.54 -28.61 -7.88
C PRO A 186 -3.63 -28.73 -9.11
N ALA A 187 -3.55 -29.90 -9.72
CA ALA A 187 -2.77 -30.10 -10.95
C ALA A 187 -3.38 -29.34 -12.15
N GLN A 188 -4.70 -29.36 -12.28
CA GLN A 188 -5.41 -28.62 -13.32
C GLN A 188 -5.32 -27.09 -13.10
N ALA A 189 -5.45 -26.63 -11.86
CA ALA A 189 -5.27 -25.23 -11.51
C ALA A 189 -3.83 -24.76 -11.86
N ARG A 190 -2.82 -25.56 -11.51
CA ARG A 190 -1.44 -25.32 -11.88
C ARG A 190 -1.24 -25.20 -13.39
N GLU A 191 -1.81 -26.08 -14.18
CA GLU A 191 -1.73 -26.04 -15.64
C GLU A 191 -2.45 -24.82 -16.23
N GLN A 192 -3.62 -24.46 -15.69
CA GLN A 192 -4.33 -23.23 -16.07
C GLN A 192 -3.46 -22.00 -15.81
N LEU A 193 -2.84 -21.89 -14.63
CA LEU A 193 -1.94 -20.78 -14.32
C LEU A 193 -0.68 -20.78 -15.19
N ARG A 194 -0.12 -21.94 -15.48
CA ARG A 194 1.02 -22.04 -16.41
C ARG A 194 0.69 -21.40 -17.77
N ARG A 195 -0.49 -21.73 -18.33
CA ARG A 195 -0.96 -21.14 -19.60
C ARG A 195 -1.23 -19.66 -19.46
N MET A 196 -1.87 -19.22 -18.36
CA MET A 196 -2.11 -17.79 -18.09
C MET A 196 -0.78 -17.02 -18.01
N PHE A 197 0.21 -17.54 -17.30
CA PHE A 197 1.52 -16.88 -17.16
C PHE A 197 2.38 -16.96 -18.44
N ALA A 198 2.14 -17.93 -19.31
CA ALA A 198 2.74 -17.96 -20.64
C ALA A 198 2.22 -16.82 -21.54
N ASN A 199 1.04 -16.30 -21.24
CA ASN A 199 0.41 -15.17 -21.93
C ASN A 199 0.85 -13.80 -21.37
N VAL A 200 1.76 -13.74 -20.40
CA VAL A 200 2.26 -12.50 -19.78
C VAL A 200 3.52 -12.03 -20.49
N PRO A 201 3.45 -10.95 -21.29
CA PRO A 201 4.60 -10.47 -22.05
C PRO A 201 5.64 -9.78 -21.16
N VAL A 202 5.20 -9.18 -20.05
CA VAL A 202 6.06 -8.41 -19.13
C VAL A 202 5.54 -8.51 -17.70
N PHE A 203 6.43 -8.70 -16.74
CA PHE A 203 6.13 -8.67 -15.32
C PHE A 203 6.55 -7.33 -14.73
N ASP A 204 5.58 -6.46 -14.48
CA ASP A 204 5.83 -5.14 -13.91
C ASP A 204 6.16 -5.19 -12.41
N GLY A 205 6.96 -4.21 -11.96
CA GLY A 205 7.43 -4.12 -10.57
C GLY A 205 6.41 -3.56 -9.57
N GLY A 206 5.16 -3.30 -9.97
CA GLY A 206 4.09 -2.77 -9.13
C GLY A 206 2.78 -2.61 -9.88
N GLY A 207 1.68 -2.38 -9.16
CA GLY A 207 0.34 -2.18 -9.73
C GLY A 207 0.31 -0.99 -10.70
N ARG A 208 0.89 0.15 -10.28
CA ARG A 208 0.97 1.36 -11.14
C ARG A 208 1.78 1.14 -12.42
N ALA A 209 2.88 0.41 -12.35
CA ALA A 209 3.67 0.08 -13.54
C ALA A 209 2.87 -0.80 -14.51
N ALA A 210 2.14 -1.80 -14.00
CA ALA A 210 1.26 -2.64 -14.79
C ALA A 210 0.11 -1.85 -15.42
N THR A 211 -0.48 -0.91 -14.69
CA THR A 211 -1.47 0.03 -15.23
C THR A 211 -0.90 0.86 -16.38
N THR A 212 0.31 1.42 -16.22
CA THR A 212 1.00 2.18 -17.27
C THR A 212 1.25 1.31 -18.50
N THR A 213 1.71 0.06 -18.29
CA THR A 213 1.93 -0.90 -19.39
C THR A 213 0.65 -1.19 -20.15
N PHE A 214 -0.45 -1.45 -19.44
CA PHE A 214 -1.74 -1.72 -20.06
C PHE A 214 -2.37 -0.45 -20.65
N ALA A 215 -2.65 0.56 -19.83
CA ALA A 215 -3.49 1.69 -20.19
C ALA A 215 -2.75 2.71 -21.10
N GLN A 216 -1.50 3.04 -20.80
CA GLN A 216 -0.76 4.07 -21.52
C GLN A 216 0.03 3.52 -22.71
N ARG A 217 0.69 2.35 -22.54
CA ARG A 217 1.51 1.76 -23.62
C ARG A 217 0.70 0.86 -24.55
N GLY A 218 -0.56 0.57 -24.24
CA GLY A 218 -1.43 -0.25 -25.07
C GLY A 218 -1.06 -1.75 -25.12
N ILE A 219 -0.22 -2.23 -24.20
CA ILE A 219 0.24 -3.61 -24.15
C ILE A 219 -0.80 -4.48 -23.43
N GLY A 220 -1.09 -5.66 -23.96
CA GLY A 220 -2.02 -6.64 -23.40
C GLY A 220 -3.48 -6.42 -23.78
N ASP A 221 -4.23 -7.51 -23.79
CA ASP A 221 -5.69 -7.53 -23.99
C ASP A 221 -6.42 -7.36 -22.63
N ALA A 222 -5.78 -7.77 -21.55
CA ALA A 222 -6.30 -7.72 -20.19
C ALA A 222 -5.23 -7.27 -19.18
N LEU A 223 -5.70 -6.63 -18.10
CA LEU A 223 -4.92 -6.32 -16.89
C LEU A 223 -5.64 -6.93 -15.68
N ALA A 224 -4.97 -7.81 -14.94
CA ALA A 224 -5.47 -8.24 -13.64
C ALA A 224 -4.96 -7.28 -12.56
N THR A 225 -5.89 -6.64 -11.84
CA THR A 225 -5.56 -5.63 -10.83
C THR A 225 -6.60 -5.57 -9.72
N PHE A 226 -6.36 -4.77 -8.69
CA PHE A 226 -7.36 -4.54 -7.64
C PHE A 226 -8.55 -3.74 -8.14
N GLU A 227 -9.74 -4.08 -7.64
CA GLU A 227 -10.98 -3.32 -7.88
C GLU A 227 -10.80 -1.84 -7.52
N SER A 228 -10.08 -1.54 -6.44
CA SER A 228 -9.77 -0.18 -6.01
C SER A 228 -8.96 0.66 -7.01
N GLU A 229 -8.30 0.02 -7.99
CA GLU A 229 -7.56 0.72 -9.05
C GLU A 229 -8.47 1.18 -10.20
N VAL A 230 -9.62 0.53 -10.39
CA VAL A 230 -10.44 0.67 -11.61
C VAL A 230 -10.82 2.11 -11.91
N ASN A 231 -11.38 2.82 -10.91
CA ASN A 231 -11.83 4.19 -11.12
C ASN A 231 -10.68 5.17 -11.28
N LEU A 232 -9.57 4.92 -10.61
CA LEU A 232 -8.36 5.71 -10.78
C LEU A 232 -7.79 5.55 -12.20
N ILE A 233 -7.76 4.31 -12.71
CA ILE A 233 -7.33 4.01 -14.08
C ILE A 233 -8.26 4.71 -15.07
N LYS A 234 -9.57 4.66 -14.86
CA LYS A 234 -10.54 5.36 -15.72
C LYS A 234 -10.39 6.88 -15.69
N ALA A 235 -10.12 7.45 -14.51
CA ALA A 235 -9.93 8.89 -14.36
C ALA A 235 -8.62 9.38 -14.98
N GLU A 236 -7.55 8.59 -14.89
CA GLU A 236 -6.22 8.98 -15.35
C GLU A 236 -6.03 8.72 -16.87
N PHE A 237 -6.57 7.63 -17.39
CA PHE A 237 -6.33 7.16 -18.76
C PHE A 237 -7.57 7.13 -19.65
N GLY A 238 -8.71 7.60 -19.14
CA GLY A 238 -9.98 7.57 -19.87
C GLY A 238 -10.76 6.26 -19.71
N GLY A 239 -12.00 6.26 -20.21
CA GLY A 239 -12.94 5.15 -20.03
C GLY A 239 -12.86 4.03 -21.08
N ASP A 240 -11.73 3.81 -21.73
CA ASP A 240 -11.59 2.84 -22.84
C ASP A 240 -11.36 1.39 -22.36
N PHE A 241 -11.90 1.07 -21.20
CA PHE A 241 -11.78 -0.25 -20.56
C PHE A 241 -13.11 -0.70 -19.99
N ASP A 242 -13.39 -1.99 -20.14
CA ASP A 242 -14.48 -2.66 -19.44
C ASP A 242 -13.94 -3.45 -18.26
N VAL A 243 -14.77 -3.61 -17.22
CA VAL A 243 -14.43 -4.37 -16.01
C VAL A 243 -15.12 -5.72 -16.08
N VAL A 244 -14.34 -6.78 -15.97
CA VAL A 244 -14.84 -8.13 -15.82
C VAL A 244 -14.68 -8.55 -14.36
N HIS A 245 -15.77 -8.84 -13.70
CA HIS A 245 -15.82 -9.47 -12.38
C HIS A 245 -15.87 -10.97 -12.59
N PRO A 246 -14.81 -11.73 -12.23
CA PRO A 246 -14.80 -13.19 -12.41
C PRO A 246 -15.81 -13.86 -11.49
N GLY A 247 -16.25 -15.07 -11.83
CA GLY A 247 -17.23 -15.82 -11.06
C GLY A 247 -16.83 -16.06 -9.60
N TRP A 248 -15.54 -16.25 -9.33
CA TRP A 248 -14.90 -16.26 -8.01
C TRP A 248 -13.66 -15.39 -7.99
N SER A 249 -13.44 -14.67 -6.89
CA SER A 249 -12.20 -13.93 -6.66
C SER A 249 -11.79 -13.97 -5.19
N ILE A 250 -10.72 -13.27 -4.85
CA ILE A 250 -10.13 -13.25 -3.51
C ILE A 250 -10.59 -12.03 -2.72
N LEU A 251 -10.91 -12.21 -1.43
CA LEU A 251 -11.04 -11.10 -0.50
C LEU A 251 -9.64 -10.60 -0.13
N ALA A 252 -9.27 -9.45 -0.66
CA ALA A 252 -7.99 -8.81 -0.36
C ALA A 252 -8.15 -7.88 0.86
N GLU A 253 -7.59 -8.26 1.98
CA GLU A 253 -7.53 -7.44 3.18
C GLU A 253 -6.37 -6.46 3.12
N ASN A 254 -6.60 -5.22 3.58
CA ASN A 254 -5.58 -4.17 3.67
C ASN A 254 -5.19 -3.95 5.13
N PRO A 255 -4.28 -4.76 5.69
CA PRO A 255 -3.94 -4.71 7.10
C PRO A 255 -3.03 -3.53 7.45
N VAL A 256 -3.13 -3.10 8.71
CA VAL A 256 -2.35 -2.01 9.26
C VAL A 256 -1.74 -2.40 10.61
N ALA A 257 -0.57 -1.83 10.94
CA ALA A 257 0.05 -2.07 12.23
C ALA A 257 0.90 -0.88 12.69
N VAL A 258 0.99 -0.69 14.00
CA VAL A 258 1.97 0.19 14.64
C VAL A 258 3.32 -0.53 14.70
N ILE A 259 4.40 0.17 14.42
CA ILE A 259 5.77 -0.37 14.55
C ILE A 259 6.28 -0.07 15.96
N ASP A 260 6.06 -1.02 16.85
CA ASP A 260 6.27 -0.87 18.30
C ASP A 260 7.61 -0.22 18.67
N LYS A 261 8.73 -0.77 18.18
CA LYS A 261 10.06 -0.27 18.51
C LYS A 261 10.32 1.15 18.05
N VAL A 262 9.71 1.55 16.94
CA VAL A 262 9.88 2.90 16.37
C VAL A 262 9.08 3.91 17.19
N VAL A 263 7.79 3.62 17.43
CA VAL A 263 6.94 4.55 18.19
C VAL A 263 7.37 4.72 19.62
N ASP A 264 7.92 3.66 20.26
CA ASP A 264 8.48 3.76 21.63
C ASP A 264 9.75 4.60 21.64
N LYS A 265 10.65 4.40 20.67
CA LYS A 265 11.88 5.22 20.52
C LYS A 265 11.54 6.69 20.27
N LYS A 266 10.52 6.97 19.43
CA LYS A 266 10.13 8.32 19.04
C LYS A 266 9.17 9.00 20.02
N GLY A 267 8.54 8.25 20.92
CA GLY A 267 7.47 8.75 21.81
C GLY A 267 6.16 9.06 21.07
N THR A 268 5.90 8.41 19.93
CA THR A 268 4.76 8.68 19.05
C THR A 268 3.63 7.66 19.16
N ARG A 269 3.70 6.72 20.12
CA ARG A 269 2.73 5.61 20.25
C ARG A 269 1.28 6.05 20.31
N LYS A 270 0.96 7.02 21.18
CA LYS A 270 -0.41 7.54 21.32
C LYS A 270 -0.99 8.02 19.99
N GLN A 271 -0.20 8.76 19.24
CA GLN A 271 -0.61 9.34 17.96
C GLN A 271 -0.71 8.28 16.86
N ALA A 272 0.23 7.33 16.82
CA ALA A 272 0.22 6.23 15.86
C ALA A 272 -0.99 5.30 16.07
N GLU A 273 -1.31 4.97 17.32
CA GLU A 273 -2.52 4.18 17.64
C GLU A 273 -3.80 4.94 17.30
N ALA A 274 -3.88 6.23 17.62
CA ALA A 274 -5.04 7.05 17.27
C ALA A 274 -5.19 7.17 15.75
N TYR A 275 -4.08 7.34 15.02
CA TYR A 275 -4.06 7.36 13.56
C TYR A 275 -4.65 6.07 12.98
N LEU A 276 -4.23 4.90 13.44
CA LEU A 276 -4.78 3.64 12.94
C LEU A 276 -6.23 3.40 13.38
N LYS A 277 -6.60 3.73 14.61
CA LYS A 277 -7.98 3.57 15.11
C LYS A 277 -8.98 4.43 14.32
N TYR A 278 -8.58 5.60 13.88
CA TYR A 278 -9.44 6.50 13.10
C TYR A 278 -9.85 5.91 11.75
N LEU A 279 -9.10 4.93 11.20
CA LEU A 279 -9.48 4.21 9.97
C LEU A 279 -10.85 3.51 10.05
N TRP A 280 -11.35 3.20 11.25
CA TRP A 280 -12.69 2.63 11.47
C TRP A 280 -13.77 3.68 11.77
N SER A 281 -13.44 4.99 11.78
CA SER A 281 -14.45 6.04 11.92
C SER A 281 -15.33 6.13 10.66
N ASP A 282 -16.55 6.62 10.83
CA ASP A 282 -17.48 6.80 9.70
C ASP A 282 -16.88 7.70 8.62
N GLU A 283 -16.19 8.78 9.00
CA GLU A 283 -15.53 9.68 8.05
C GLU A 283 -14.42 8.96 7.25
N ALA A 284 -13.57 8.18 7.91
CA ALA A 284 -12.51 7.43 7.24
C ALA A 284 -13.05 6.32 6.34
N GLN A 285 -14.11 5.64 6.77
CA GLN A 285 -14.78 4.61 5.97
C GLN A 285 -15.49 5.20 4.74
N GLU A 286 -16.06 6.42 4.87
CA GLU A 286 -16.62 7.15 3.73
C GLU A 286 -15.51 7.59 2.75
N ILE A 287 -14.36 8.06 3.25
CA ILE A 287 -13.21 8.37 2.40
C ILE A 287 -12.74 7.08 1.68
N ALA A 288 -12.65 5.96 2.38
CA ALA A 288 -12.27 4.68 1.79
C ALA A 288 -13.20 4.28 0.64
N ALA A 289 -14.53 4.37 0.84
CA ALA A 289 -15.51 4.05 -0.18
C ALA A 289 -15.35 4.93 -1.43
N ARG A 290 -15.10 6.23 -1.26
CA ARG A 290 -14.86 7.14 -2.39
C ARG A 290 -13.58 6.80 -3.18
N HIS A 291 -12.60 6.21 -2.52
CA HIS A 291 -11.36 5.71 -3.14
C HIS A 291 -11.46 4.23 -3.56
N GLN A 292 -12.69 3.70 -3.69
CA GLN A 292 -12.95 2.34 -4.16
C GLN A 292 -12.30 1.23 -3.29
N LEU A 293 -12.05 1.55 -2.03
CA LEU A 293 -11.71 0.57 -1.00
C LEU A 293 -13.01 0.13 -0.33
N ARG A 294 -13.32 -1.17 -0.35
CA ARG A 294 -14.53 -1.71 0.27
C ARG A 294 -14.51 -1.43 1.78
N PRO A 295 -15.42 -0.59 2.31
CA PRO A 295 -15.48 -0.30 3.74
C PRO A 295 -15.95 -1.51 4.53
N ARG A 296 -15.68 -1.53 5.84
CA ARG A 296 -16.23 -2.55 6.76
C ARG A 296 -17.67 -2.24 7.19
N SER A 297 -18.13 -1.01 6.97
CA SER A 297 -19.50 -0.59 7.28
C SER A 297 -20.50 -1.14 6.27
N ALA A 298 -21.44 -2.00 6.73
CA ALA A 298 -22.51 -2.54 5.89
C ALA A 298 -23.40 -1.43 5.29
N ALA A 299 -23.66 -0.36 6.06
CA ALA A 299 -24.44 0.79 5.59
C ALA A 299 -23.73 1.50 4.43
N LEU A 300 -22.41 1.67 4.50
CA LEU A 300 -21.63 2.25 3.41
C LEU A 300 -21.55 1.33 2.19
N LEU A 301 -21.39 0.02 2.38
CA LEU A 301 -21.46 -0.93 1.27
C LEU A 301 -22.80 -0.85 0.55
N GLN A 302 -23.90 -0.70 1.27
CA GLN A 302 -25.22 -0.52 0.68
C GLN A 302 -25.35 0.82 -0.04
N LYS A 303 -24.85 1.91 0.56
CA LYS A 303 -24.84 3.25 -0.05
C LYS A 303 -24.07 3.26 -1.38
N TYR A 304 -22.95 2.55 -1.44
CA TYR A 304 -22.05 2.46 -2.60
C TYR A 304 -22.22 1.16 -3.40
N GLN A 305 -23.39 0.48 -3.33
CA GLN A 305 -23.62 -0.81 -3.99
C GLN A 305 -23.41 -0.81 -5.52
N LYS A 306 -23.50 0.35 -6.17
CA LYS A 306 -23.22 0.48 -7.61
C LYS A 306 -21.72 0.37 -7.91
N ASP A 307 -20.88 0.78 -6.96
CA ASP A 307 -19.42 0.74 -7.06
C ASP A 307 -18.86 -0.58 -6.53
N PHE A 308 -19.59 -1.22 -5.59
CA PHE A 308 -19.21 -2.48 -4.95
C PHE A 308 -20.25 -3.56 -5.22
N PRO A 309 -20.24 -4.20 -6.39
CA PRO A 309 -21.16 -5.30 -6.67
C PRO A 309 -20.94 -6.46 -5.70
N THR A 310 -22.01 -7.24 -5.45
CA THR A 310 -21.89 -8.47 -4.70
C THR A 310 -21.08 -9.49 -5.51
N LEU A 311 -20.02 -10.02 -4.91
CA LEU A 311 -19.08 -10.95 -5.55
C LEU A 311 -18.94 -12.20 -4.71
N ASN A 312 -18.67 -13.34 -5.36
CA ASN A 312 -18.26 -14.56 -4.67
C ASN A 312 -16.78 -14.45 -4.34
N LEU A 313 -16.48 -14.26 -3.06
CA LEU A 313 -15.11 -14.08 -2.57
C LEU A 313 -14.76 -15.22 -1.61
N PHE A 314 -13.50 -15.66 -1.68
CA PHE A 314 -12.87 -16.53 -0.69
C PHE A 314 -11.68 -15.82 -0.04
N THR A 315 -11.29 -16.24 1.15
CA THR A 315 -10.12 -15.69 1.85
C THR A 315 -8.88 -16.53 1.59
N VAL A 316 -7.70 -15.95 1.85
CA VAL A 316 -6.43 -16.70 1.82
C VAL A 316 -6.41 -17.77 2.90
N ASP A 317 -7.01 -17.51 4.07
CA ASP A 317 -7.10 -18.49 5.15
C ASP A 317 -7.95 -19.70 4.75
N GLU A 318 -9.11 -19.46 4.15
CA GLU A 318 -10.02 -20.51 3.69
C GLU A 318 -9.39 -21.39 2.60
N MET A 319 -8.74 -20.79 1.62
CA MET A 319 -8.25 -21.50 0.43
C MET A 319 -6.84 -22.06 0.59
N PHE A 320 -5.97 -21.36 1.34
CA PHE A 320 -4.54 -21.68 1.43
C PHE A 320 -4.05 -21.94 2.87
N GLY A 321 -4.92 -21.82 3.89
CA GLY A 321 -4.53 -21.94 5.29
C GLY A 321 -3.70 -20.77 5.80
N GLY A 322 -3.89 -19.58 5.22
CA GLY A 322 -3.25 -18.32 5.58
C GLY A 322 -2.04 -17.96 4.73
N TRP A 323 -1.62 -16.69 4.86
CA TRP A 323 -0.52 -16.14 4.06
C TRP A 323 0.83 -16.81 4.33
N SER A 324 1.13 -17.20 5.56
CA SER A 324 2.39 -17.88 5.90
C SER A 324 2.52 -19.19 5.14
N ARG A 325 1.44 -19.99 5.09
CA ARG A 325 1.41 -21.23 4.32
C ARG A 325 1.43 -20.97 2.82
N ALA A 326 0.62 -20.02 2.32
CA ALA A 326 0.62 -19.63 0.91
C ALA A 326 2.01 -19.16 0.45
N GLN A 327 2.73 -18.39 1.27
CA GLN A 327 4.10 -17.95 0.98
C GLN A 327 5.03 -19.15 0.80
N LYS A 328 5.04 -20.08 1.76
CA LYS A 328 5.92 -21.25 1.75
C LYS A 328 5.63 -22.19 0.57
N GLU A 329 4.37 -22.48 0.31
CA GLU A 329 3.97 -23.45 -0.70
C GLU A 329 4.04 -22.88 -2.13
N HIS A 330 3.73 -21.58 -2.29
CA HIS A 330 3.56 -21.00 -3.62
C HIS A 330 4.63 -19.97 -4.00
N PHE A 331 5.23 -19.22 -3.07
CA PHE A 331 6.03 -18.04 -3.41
C PHE A 331 7.49 -18.07 -2.95
N ASP A 332 7.89 -18.98 -2.04
CA ASP A 332 9.29 -19.14 -1.67
C ASP A 332 10.13 -19.58 -2.89
N ASP A 333 11.43 -19.44 -2.81
CA ASP A 333 12.32 -19.78 -3.90
C ASP A 333 12.21 -21.27 -4.24
N GLY A 334 11.96 -21.56 -5.52
CA GLY A 334 11.72 -22.90 -6.02
C GLY A 334 10.31 -23.46 -5.77
N ALA A 335 9.41 -22.69 -5.12
CA ALA A 335 8.03 -23.08 -4.86
C ALA A 335 7.18 -23.14 -6.15
N ILE A 336 5.88 -23.41 -5.99
CA ILE A 336 4.96 -23.69 -7.12
C ILE A 336 4.97 -22.59 -8.18
N TYR A 337 4.99 -21.31 -7.78
CA TYR A 337 5.04 -20.19 -8.72
C TYR A 337 6.30 -20.23 -9.61
N ASP A 338 7.48 -20.45 -9.04
CA ASP A 338 8.74 -20.52 -9.80
C ASP A 338 8.71 -21.69 -10.79
N GLN A 339 8.14 -22.82 -10.39
CA GLN A 339 7.99 -24.00 -11.26
C GLN A 339 7.01 -23.73 -12.41
N ILE A 340 5.92 -22.99 -12.14
CA ILE A 340 4.96 -22.55 -13.17
C ILE A 340 5.64 -21.64 -14.18
N ILE A 341 6.38 -20.62 -13.72
CA ILE A 341 7.08 -19.68 -14.60
C ILE A 341 8.16 -20.37 -15.42
N ALA A 342 8.93 -21.28 -14.82
CA ALA A 342 9.94 -22.06 -15.55
C ALA A 342 9.32 -22.93 -16.66
N ALA A 343 8.13 -23.49 -16.41
CA ALA A 343 7.39 -24.28 -17.39
C ALA A 343 6.65 -23.43 -18.45
N ALA A 344 6.26 -22.21 -18.12
CA ALA A 344 5.57 -21.29 -19.04
C ALA A 344 6.52 -20.72 -20.13
N LYS A 345 7.82 -20.69 -19.88
CA LYS A 345 8.86 -20.19 -20.80
C LYS A 345 9.37 -21.23 -21.80
N LYS A 346 8.98 -22.49 -21.65
CA LYS A 346 9.28 -23.60 -22.56
C LYS A 346 8.20 -23.71 -23.63
#